data_f825945f769ba84309623fbcf881e716
#
_entry.id   f825945f769ba84309623fbcf881e716
#
_cell.length_a   1.000
_cell.length_b   1.000
_cell.length_c   1.000
_cell.angle_alpha   90.00
_cell.angle_beta   90.00
_cell.angle_gamma   90.00
#
_symmetry.space_group_name_H-M   'P 1'
#
loop_
_entity.id
_entity.type
_entity.pdbx_description
1 polymer ?
#
loop_
_entity_poly.entity_id
_entity_poly.type
_entity_poly.pdbx_seq_one_letter_code
_entity_poly.pdbx_strand_id
1 'polypeptide(L)'
;MRPFAYERASDVATAARLGRDTGQGQIDAPTQFLAGGTTLIDLMKLDVLRPATVVDIFALQPGYSQIEAGPNGLRIGALAKMSAVADHPMVLHDYPILAQSLQQAASAQLRNMASIGGNVLQRTRCPYFRDPTYAACNKRAPGSGCSALQGFNRNHAVLGVDDSCISQYPGDLGVALIALGAELELSGPMGERRIAFADLHRPAGGRPHVETTLKPGELITAVTVPPGPWTRRSLYVKVRDRTSYEFAIASAAVALDMDGDVVRAARIGLGGMAYRPWRSAEAEAALASKLLTEQSAQEAARIALQGAVTHGHNDYRPELGRRTLVRALMAA
;
A
#
# COMPACT_ATOMS: atom_id res chain seq x y z
N MET A 1 -17.87 12.66 -14.11
CA MET A 1 -17.97 13.06 -12.68
C MET A 1 -19.36 13.61 -12.43
N ARG A 2 -20.02 13.15 -11.37
CA ARG A 2 -21.37 13.61 -10.99
C ARG A 2 -21.28 14.83 -10.09
N PRO A 3 -22.32 15.66 -9.98
CA PRO A 3 -22.41 16.75 -9.01
C PRO A 3 -22.28 16.22 -7.57
N PHE A 4 -21.62 16.97 -6.69
CA PHE A 4 -21.46 16.64 -5.29
C PHE A 4 -21.43 17.93 -4.43
N ALA A 5 -21.78 17.83 -3.16
CA ALA A 5 -21.54 18.88 -2.18
C ALA A 5 -20.06 18.90 -1.77
N TYR A 6 -19.51 20.12 -1.62
CA TYR A 6 -18.13 20.30 -1.19
C TYR A 6 -18.10 20.95 0.19
N GLU A 7 -17.50 20.26 1.14
CA GLU A 7 -17.33 20.71 2.51
C GLU A 7 -15.83 20.83 2.81
N ARG A 8 -15.46 21.77 3.67
CA ARG A 8 -14.07 21.94 4.12
C ARG A 8 -13.99 21.75 5.63
N ALA A 9 -13.15 20.83 6.09
CA ALA A 9 -12.90 20.63 7.50
C ALA A 9 -11.81 21.57 8.00
N SER A 10 -12.07 22.26 9.10
CA SER A 10 -11.10 23.15 9.79
C SER A 10 -10.20 22.40 10.75
N ASP A 11 -10.64 21.26 11.25
CA ASP A 11 -9.95 20.41 12.22
C ASP A 11 -10.39 18.95 12.06
N VAL A 12 -9.66 18.03 12.74
CA VAL A 12 -9.90 16.58 12.64
C VAL A 12 -11.28 16.20 13.20
N ALA A 13 -11.75 16.85 14.27
CA ALA A 13 -13.05 16.55 14.85
C ALA A 13 -14.19 16.93 13.89
N THR A 14 -14.07 18.05 13.17
CA THR A 14 -14.98 18.46 12.12
C THR A 14 -14.92 17.48 10.95
N ALA A 15 -13.72 17.05 10.49
CA ALA A 15 -13.57 16.06 9.45
C ALA A 15 -14.23 14.74 9.84
N ALA A 16 -13.98 14.24 11.05
CA ALA A 16 -14.57 13.01 11.57
C ALA A 16 -16.10 13.08 11.63
N ARG A 17 -16.66 14.23 12.05
CA ARG A 17 -18.11 14.45 12.10
C ARG A 17 -18.74 14.48 10.71
N LEU A 18 -18.12 15.16 9.75
CA LEU A 18 -18.58 15.22 8.36
C LEU A 18 -18.43 13.85 7.66
N GLY A 19 -17.40 13.08 8.03
CA GLY A 19 -17.09 11.77 7.49
C GLY A 19 -17.90 10.60 8.08
N ARG A 20 -18.91 10.81 8.90
CA ARG A 20 -19.70 9.73 9.54
C ARG A 20 -20.31 8.75 8.55
N ASP A 21 -20.60 9.20 7.34
CA ASP A 21 -21.18 8.39 6.29
C ASP A 21 -20.15 7.90 5.27
N THR A 22 -18.87 7.78 5.66
CA THR A 22 -17.84 7.21 4.77
C THR A 22 -18.01 5.72 4.51
N GLY A 23 -18.91 5.05 5.22
CA GLY A 23 -19.36 3.69 4.98
C GLY A 23 -18.28 2.62 5.19
N GLN A 24 -18.70 1.37 5.37
CA GLN A 24 -17.78 0.22 5.38
C GLN A 24 -17.46 -0.27 3.96
N GLY A 25 -18.36 -0.08 3.02
CA GLY A 25 -18.16 -0.34 1.60
C GLY A 25 -17.70 0.93 0.90
N GLN A 26 -16.45 1.18 0.83
CA GLN A 26 -15.82 2.44 0.42
C GLN A 26 -16.20 2.95 -0.98
N ILE A 27 -16.83 2.12 -1.82
CA ILE A 27 -17.33 2.52 -3.15
C ILE A 27 -18.65 3.28 -3.05
N ASP A 28 -19.55 2.77 -2.24
CA ASP A 28 -20.91 3.31 -2.12
C ASP A 28 -21.02 4.34 -0.99
N ALA A 29 -19.89 4.70 -0.37
CA ALA A 29 -19.88 5.70 0.68
C ALA A 29 -20.38 7.04 0.14
N PRO A 30 -21.47 7.61 0.71
CA PRO A 30 -22.02 8.88 0.26
C PRO A 30 -21.06 10.04 0.52
N THR A 31 -20.12 9.87 1.45
CA THR A 31 -19.10 10.87 1.79
C THR A 31 -17.71 10.31 1.55
N GLN A 32 -16.81 11.11 0.95
CA GLN A 32 -15.41 10.78 0.74
C GLN A 32 -14.49 11.92 1.17
N PHE A 33 -13.34 11.58 1.78
CA PHE A 33 -12.33 12.56 2.12
C PHE A 33 -11.44 12.90 0.92
N LEU A 34 -11.18 14.20 0.74
CA LEU A 34 -10.29 14.74 -0.28
C LEU A 34 -9.02 15.29 0.38
N ALA A 35 -7.88 14.65 0.13
CA ALA A 35 -6.55 15.18 0.43
C ALA A 35 -5.90 15.66 -0.90
N GLY A 36 -4.85 14.99 -1.39
CA GLY A 36 -4.23 15.33 -2.68
C GLY A 36 -5.06 15.02 -3.93
N GLY A 37 -6.18 14.30 -3.80
CA GLY A 37 -7.14 14.02 -4.87
C GLY A 37 -6.71 13.01 -5.93
N THR A 38 -5.46 12.55 -5.93
CA THR A 38 -4.86 11.74 -7.00
C THR A 38 -5.49 10.35 -7.20
N THR A 39 -6.26 9.85 -6.23
CA THR A 39 -7.07 8.63 -6.37
C THR A 39 -8.55 8.95 -6.44
N LEU A 40 -9.07 9.80 -5.54
CA LEU A 40 -10.49 10.11 -5.47
C LEU A 40 -11.01 10.72 -6.78
N ILE A 41 -10.36 11.78 -7.26
CA ILE A 41 -10.79 12.49 -8.47
C ILE A 41 -10.70 11.58 -9.71
N ASP A 42 -9.66 10.75 -9.80
CA ASP A 42 -9.50 9.76 -10.87
C ASP A 42 -10.69 8.79 -10.91
N LEU A 43 -11.05 8.18 -9.77
CA LEU A 43 -12.16 7.23 -9.69
C LEU A 43 -13.55 7.90 -9.85
N MET A 44 -13.68 9.18 -9.46
CA MET A 44 -14.89 9.96 -9.73
C MET A 44 -15.05 10.28 -11.22
N LYS A 45 -13.95 10.56 -11.94
CA LYS A 45 -13.98 10.76 -13.40
C LYS A 45 -14.35 9.49 -14.16
N LEU A 46 -13.95 8.33 -13.65
CA LEU A 46 -14.31 7.03 -14.21
C LEU A 46 -15.74 6.59 -13.81
N ASP A 47 -16.45 7.39 -13.04
CA ASP A 47 -17.80 7.05 -12.50
C ASP A 47 -17.81 5.77 -11.63
N VAL A 48 -16.64 5.40 -11.07
CA VAL A 48 -16.48 4.30 -10.11
C VAL A 48 -16.88 4.74 -8.71
N LEU A 49 -16.38 5.91 -8.26
CA LEU A 49 -16.80 6.55 -7.02
C LEU A 49 -17.83 7.65 -7.31
N ARG A 50 -18.90 7.68 -6.53
CA ARG A 50 -20.06 8.57 -6.74
C ARG A 50 -20.48 9.23 -5.42
N PRO A 51 -19.56 9.91 -4.70
CA PRO A 51 -19.93 10.53 -3.44
C PRO A 51 -20.96 11.65 -3.66
N ALA A 52 -21.91 11.74 -2.76
CA ALA A 52 -22.80 12.89 -2.67
C ALA A 52 -22.11 14.09 -2.02
N THR A 53 -21.13 13.81 -1.12
CA THR A 53 -20.35 14.83 -0.41
C THR A 53 -18.87 14.51 -0.48
N VAL A 54 -18.07 15.55 -0.76
CA VAL A 54 -16.60 15.49 -0.69
C VAL A 54 -16.14 16.42 0.43
N VAL A 55 -15.43 15.85 1.42
CA VAL A 55 -14.89 16.61 2.56
C VAL A 55 -13.40 16.87 2.30
N ASP A 56 -13.07 18.12 2.02
CA ASP A 56 -11.68 18.57 1.87
C ASP A 56 -11.01 18.65 3.24
N ILE A 57 -9.92 17.88 3.40
CA ILE A 57 -9.08 17.86 4.61
C ILE A 57 -7.73 18.54 4.40
N PHE A 58 -7.53 19.23 3.27
CA PHE A 58 -6.25 19.86 2.97
C PHE A 58 -5.89 20.99 3.94
N ALA A 59 -6.89 21.67 4.51
CA ALA A 59 -6.68 22.70 5.54
C ALA A 59 -5.98 22.14 6.80
N LEU A 60 -6.04 20.82 7.03
CA LEU A 60 -5.38 20.16 8.16
C LEU A 60 -3.88 19.95 7.92
N GLN A 61 -3.37 20.17 6.69
CA GLN A 61 -1.99 19.91 6.33
C GLN A 61 -0.95 20.49 7.29
N PRO A 62 -1.04 21.74 7.76
CA PRO A 62 -0.03 22.31 8.66
C PRO A 62 0.17 21.51 9.95
N GLY A 63 -0.90 20.89 10.48
CA GLY A 63 -0.86 20.08 11.69
C GLY A 63 -0.48 18.60 11.46
N TYR A 64 -0.56 18.11 10.19
CA TYR A 64 -0.44 16.68 9.87
C TYR A 64 0.51 16.40 8.70
N SER A 65 1.51 17.27 8.47
CA SER A 65 2.51 17.08 7.41
C SER A 65 3.95 17.01 7.92
N GLN A 66 4.18 17.01 9.22
CA GLN A 66 5.50 16.95 9.83
C GLN A 66 6.15 15.58 9.56
N ILE A 67 7.48 15.60 9.38
CA ILE A 67 8.33 14.43 9.25
C ILE A 67 9.33 14.47 10.40
N GLU A 68 9.19 13.59 11.36
CA GLU A 68 9.95 13.58 12.61
C GLU A 68 10.73 12.28 12.71
N ALA A 69 12.06 12.36 12.69
CA ALA A 69 12.95 11.21 12.85
C ALA A 69 13.76 11.37 14.14
N GLY A 70 13.90 10.30 14.91
CA GLY A 70 14.61 10.32 16.18
C GLY A 70 14.81 8.93 16.77
N PRO A 71 15.23 8.87 18.05
CA PRO A 71 15.48 7.60 18.74
C PRO A 71 14.26 6.65 18.78
N ASN A 72 13.06 7.23 18.75
CA ASN A 72 11.79 6.48 18.76
C ASN A 72 11.32 6.04 17.38
N GLY A 73 12.13 6.22 16.34
CA GLY A 73 11.81 5.87 14.97
C GLY A 73 11.45 7.08 14.10
N LEU A 74 10.68 6.85 13.07
CA LEU A 74 10.22 7.86 12.11
C LEU A 74 8.70 8.01 12.21
N ARG A 75 8.24 9.25 12.39
CA ARG A 75 6.82 9.63 12.32
C ARG A 75 6.59 10.53 11.12
N ILE A 76 5.63 10.18 10.28
CA ILE A 76 5.26 10.91 9.06
C ILE A 76 3.80 11.30 9.17
N GLY A 77 3.49 12.58 9.22
CA GLY A 77 2.12 13.08 9.19
C GLY A 77 1.40 12.64 7.90
N ALA A 78 0.14 12.21 8.02
CA ALA A 78 -0.60 11.62 6.92
C ALA A 78 -0.83 12.56 5.73
N LEU A 79 -0.78 13.89 5.95
CA LEU A 79 -0.89 14.91 4.90
C LEU A 79 0.47 15.39 4.37
N ALA A 80 1.58 14.82 4.82
CA ALA A 80 2.88 15.02 4.16
C ALA A 80 2.80 14.58 2.71
N LYS A 81 3.41 15.37 1.81
CA LYS A 81 3.47 15.03 0.39
C LYS A 81 4.47 13.90 0.15
N MET A 82 4.16 13.01 -0.78
CA MET A 82 5.06 11.90 -1.15
C MET A 82 6.46 12.41 -1.52
N SER A 83 6.55 13.52 -2.28
CA SER A 83 7.84 14.14 -2.65
C SER A 83 8.62 14.62 -1.43
N ALA A 84 7.95 15.31 -0.48
CA ALA A 84 8.61 15.81 0.72
C ALA A 84 9.21 14.68 1.57
N VAL A 85 8.51 13.54 1.68
CA VAL A 85 9.02 12.37 2.38
C VAL A 85 10.15 11.70 1.60
N ALA A 86 10.00 11.54 0.28
CA ALA A 86 11.00 10.91 -0.59
C ALA A 86 12.35 11.65 -0.60
N ASP A 87 12.32 12.97 -0.46
CA ASP A 87 13.49 13.85 -0.53
C ASP A 87 13.99 14.29 0.86
N HIS A 88 13.33 13.83 1.95
CA HIS A 88 13.71 14.21 3.31
C HIS A 88 15.08 13.59 3.69
N PRO A 89 16.06 14.40 4.16
CA PRO A 89 17.43 13.90 4.41
C PRO A 89 17.50 12.69 5.33
N MET A 90 16.74 12.69 6.43
CA MET A 90 16.74 11.57 7.38
C MET A 90 16.06 10.33 6.78
N VAL A 91 15.06 10.48 5.91
CA VAL A 91 14.43 9.34 5.23
C VAL A 91 15.38 8.74 4.19
N LEU A 92 16.08 9.58 3.44
CA LEU A 92 17.10 9.14 2.48
C LEU A 92 18.23 8.36 3.16
N HIS A 93 18.67 8.82 4.33
CA HIS A 93 19.82 8.25 5.03
C HIS A 93 19.44 7.05 5.91
N ASP A 94 18.40 7.19 6.74
CA ASP A 94 18.10 6.20 7.79
C ASP A 94 16.98 5.19 7.39
N TYR A 95 16.21 5.52 6.32
CA TYR A 95 15.10 4.69 5.83
C TYR A 95 15.10 4.64 4.29
N PRO A 96 16.22 4.30 3.62
CA PRO A 96 16.35 4.40 2.15
C PRO A 96 15.26 3.61 1.40
N ILE A 97 14.77 2.53 1.94
CA ILE A 97 13.67 1.74 1.38
C ILE A 97 12.38 2.56 1.18
N LEU A 98 12.07 3.49 2.11
CA LEU A 98 10.91 4.37 2.00
C LEU A 98 11.13 5.40 0.89
N ALA A 99 12.28 6.07 0.87
CA ALA A 99 12.62 7.02 -0.18
C ALA A 99 12.57 6.38 -1.56
N GLN A 100 13.21 5.22 -1.74
CA GLN A 100 13.25 4.49 -3.01
C GLN A 100 11.86 4.05 -3.47
N SER A 101 11.02 3.56 -2.55
CA SER A 101 9.65 3.16 -2.87
C SER A 101 8.81 4.35 -3.36
N LEU A 102 8.95 5.51 -2.73
CA LEU A 102 8.27 6.74 -3.11
C LEU A 102 8.80 7.32 -4.42
N GLN A 103 10.11 7.37 -4.62
CA GLN A 103 10.74 7.89 -5.84
C GLN A 103 10.37 7.08 -7.08
N GLN A 104 10.16 5.75 -6.93
CA GLN A 104 9.74 4.87 -8.01
C GLN A 104 8.21 4.84 -8.21
N ALA A 105 7.44 5.47 -7.32
CA ALA A 105 5.99 5.56 -7.43
C ALA A 105 5.55 6.73 -8.30
N ALA A 106 4.48 6.55 -9.06
CA ALA A 106 3.79 7.58 -9.85
C ALA A 106 4.74 8.45 -10.72
N SER A 107 4.39 9.71 -10.97
CA SER A 107 5.24 10.75 -11.56
C SER A 107 5.62 11.78 -10.50
N ALA A 108 6.62 12.64 -10.79
CA ALA A 108 7.01 13.73 -9.90
C ALA A 108 5.82 14.66 -9.57
N GLN A 109 5.01 14.98 -10.58
CA GLN A 109 3.82 15.84 -10.42
C GLN A 109 2.79 15.20 -9.48
N LEU A 110 2.54 13.89 -9.62
CA LEU A 110 1.62 13.19 -8.72
C LEU A 110 2.18 13.12 -7.29
N ARG A 111 3.48 12.87 -7.11
CA ARG A 111 4.10 12.86 -5.78
C ARG A 111 4.03 14.21 -5.08
N ASN A 112 4.06 15.33 -5.83
CA ASN A 112 3.88 16.69 -5.28
C ASN A 112 2.46 16.97 -4.78
N MET A 113 1.48 16.17 -5.20
CA MET A 113 0.07 16.32 -4.79
C MET A 113 -0.37 15.24 -3.80
N ALA A 114 0.02 14.00 -4.02
CA ALA A 114 -0.42 12.86 -3.22
C ALA A 114 0.13 12.94 -1.79
N SER A 115 -0.75 12.71 -0.82
CA SER A 115 -0.40 12.62 0.60
C SER A 115 -0.06 11.18 1.00
N ILE A 116 0.70 11.00 2.07
CA ILE A 116 1.08 9.69 2.59
C ILE A 116 -0.16 8.89 3.00
N GLY A 117 -1.10 9.46 3.74
CA GLY A 117 -2.34 8.79 4.12
C GLY A 117 -3.19 8.39 2.91
N GLY A 118 -3.28 9.27 1.91
CA GLY A 118 -3.96 8.94 0.64
C GLY A 118 -3.22 7.85 -0.17
N ASN A 119 -1.88 7.84 -0.11
CA ASN A 119 -1.07 6.82 -0.80
C ASN A 119 -1.31 5.42 -0.22
N VAL A 120 -1.31 5.25 1.10
CA VAL A 120 -1.55 3.93 1.72
C VAL A 120 -2.98 3.42 1.48
N LEU A 121 -3.93 4.32 1.24
CA LEU A 121 -5.32 4.02 0.92
C LEU A 121 -5.60 3.91 -0.59
N GLN A 122 -4.57 3.96 -1.43
CA GLN A 122 -4.80 3.85 -2.87
C GLN A 122 -5.44 2.52 -3.25
N ARG A 123 -6.32 2.56 -4.25
CA ARG A 123 -7.13 1.40 -4.66
C ARG A 123 -6.51 0.70 -5.84
N THR A 124 -6.94 -0.54 -6.05
CA THR A 124 -6.49 -1.39 -7.16
C THR A 124 -6.57 -0.69 -8.52
N ARG A 125 -5.69 -1.09 -9.44
CA ARG A 125 -5.68 -0.69 -10.85
C ARG A 125 -6.27 -1.77 -11.77
N CYS A 126 -7.01 -2.71 -11.20
CA CYS A 126 -7.74 -3.73 -11.96
C CYS A 126 -8.63 -3.07 -13.03
N PRO A 127 -8.48 -3.37 -14.33
CA PRO A 127 -9.27 -2.75 -15.39
C PRO A 127 -10.77 -3.03 -15.23
N TYR A 128 -11.13 -4.22 -14.78
CA TYR A 128 -12.53 -4.60 -14.53
C TYR A 128 -13.18 -3.83 -13.38
N PHE A 129 -12.38 -3.40 -12.39
CA PHE A 129 -12.84 -2.51 -11.33
C PHE A 129 -12.99 -1.08 -11.83
N ARG A 130 -12.06 -0.60 -12.65
CA ARG A 130 -11.98 0.79 -13.10
C ARG A 130 -12.92 1.12 -14.25
N ASP A 131 -13.45 0.11 -14.93
CA ASP A 131 -14.43 0.27 -16.00
C ASP A 131 -15.81 -0.26 -15.55
N PRO A 132 -16.79 0.64 -15.29
CA PRO A 132 -18.12 0.25 -14.87
C PRO A 132 -18.92 -0.56 -15.90
N THR A 133 -18.48 -0.65 -17.16
CA THR A 133 -19.15 -1.47 -18.19
C THR A 133 -19.01 -2.96 -17.92
N TYR A 134 -17.99 -3.37 -17.18
CA TYR A 134 -17.87 -4.75 -16.67
C TYR A 134 -18.80 -4.94 -15.45
N ALA A 135 -19.92 -5.62 -15.63
CA ALA A 135 -20.90 -5.83 -14.56
C ALA A 135 -20.37 -6.65 -13.39
N ALA A 136 -19.61 -7.73 -13.68
CA ALA A 136 -19.11 -8.66 -12.67
C ALA A 136 -17.85 -8.12 -11.97
N CYS A 137 -18.03 -7.38 -10.88
CA CYS A 137 -16.95 -6.92 -10.01
C CYS A 137 -17.43 -6.84 -8.55
N ASN A 138 -17.06 -7.82 -7.73
CA ASN A 138 -17.44 -7.91 -6.31
C ASN A 138 -16.94 -6.72 -5.46
N LYS A 139 -15.92 -5.97 -5.93
CA LYS A 139 -15.50 -4.72 -5.27
C LYS A 139 -16.49 -3.57 -5.49
N ARG A 140 -17.18 -3.52 -6.64
CA ARG A 140 -18.16 -2.49 -6.96
C ARG A 140 -19.58 -2.90 -6.61
N ALA A 141 -19.94 -4.14 -6.92
CA ALA A 141 -21.27 -4.70 -6.69
C ALA A 141 -21.10 -6.08 -6.02
N PRO A 142 -21.21 -6.16 -4.68
CA PRO A 142 -21.05 -7.41 -3.95
C PRO A 142 -21.97 -8.50 -4.49
N GLY A 143 -21.43 -9.70 -4.71
CA GLY A 143 -22.17 -10.85 -5.25
C GLY A 143 -22.28 -10.89 -6.78
N SER A 144 -21.77 -9.88 -7.50
CA SER A 144 -21.83 -9.86 -8.98
C SER A 144 -20.77 -10.72 -9.68
N GLY A 145 -19.80 -11.25 -8.94
CA GLY A 145 -18.69 -12.06 -9.51
C GLY A 145 -17.42 -11.25 -9.76
N CYS A 146 -16.45 -11.87 -10.45
CA CYS A 146 -15.16 -11.27 -10.78
C CYS A 146 -14.77 -11.57 -12.22
N SER A 147 -14.92 -10.58 -13.12
CA SER A 147 -14.56 -10.71 -14.54
C SER A 147 -13.08 -11.02 -14.77
N ALA A 148 -12.20 -10.73 -13.80
CA ALA A 148 -10.77 -10.98 -13.93
C ALA A 148 -10.40 -12.48 -13.88
N LEU A 149 -11.20 -13.32 -13.22
CA LEU A 149 -10.90 -14.75 -13.06
C LEU A 149 -10.77 -15.48 -14.41
N GLN A 150 -11.66 -15.17 -15.35
CA GLN A 150 -11.68 -15.78 -16.69
C GLN A 150 -11.27 -14.79 -17.79
N GLY A 151 -11.01 -13.52 -17.42
CA GLY A 151 -10.61 -12.49 -18.34
C GLY A 151 -9.08 -12.34 -18.44
N PHE A 152 -8.63 -11.28 -19.10
CA PHE A 152 -7.20 -10.96 -19.18
C PHE A 152 -6.68 -10.50 -17.81
N ASN A 153 -5.88 -11.36 -17.16
CA ASN A 153 -5.45 -11.18 -15.77
C ASN A 153 -3.94 -11.07 -15.57
N ARG A 154 -3.18 -10.73 -16.62
CA ARG A 154 -1.71 -10.60 -16.58
C ARG A 154 -1.19 -9.80 -15.37
N ASN A 155 -1.89 -8.72 -15.01
CA ASN A 155 -1.49 -7.81 -13.93
C ASN A 155 -2.26 -8.04 -12.62
N HIS A 156 -2.86 -9.22 -12.42
CA HIS A 156 -3.60 -9.55 -11.21
C HIS A 156 -2.74 -10.31 -10.19
N ALA A 157 -3.14 -10.24 -8.93
CA ALA A 157 -2.41 -10.84 -7.82
C ALA A 157 -2.39 -12.37 -7.89
N VAL A 158 -1.37 -12.94 -7.25
CA VAL A 158 -1.19 -14.41 -7.08
C VAL A 158 -1.07 -14.78 -5.60
N LEU A 159 -0.93 -13.80 -4.69
CA LEU A 159 -0.84 -14.01 -3.25
C LEU A 159 -2.04 -13.36 -2.53
N GLY A 160 -2.62 -14.09 -1.57
CA GLY A 160 -3.72 -13.59 -0.76
C GLY A 160 -5.01 -13.33 -1.53
N VAL A 161 -5.20 -14.03 -2.64
CA VAL A 161 -6.38 -13.98 -3.52
C VAL A 161 -7.36 -15.09 -3.17
N ASP A 162 -8.62 -14.90 -3.58
CA ASP A 162 -9.66 -15.93 -3.56
C ASP A 162 -10.60 -15.76 -4.76
N ASP A 163 -11.57 -16.65 -4.92
CA ASP A 163 -12.53 -16.63 -6.02
C ASP A 163 -13.44 -15.38 -6.03
N SER A 164 -13.46 -14.62 -4.94
CA SER A 164 -14.22 -13.38 -4.89
C SER A 164 -13.49 -12.21 -5.55
N CYS A 165 -12.14 -12.19 -5.51
CA CYS A 165 -11.34 -11.13 -6.12
C CYS A 165 -9.84 -11.48 -6.19
N ILE A 166 -9.26 -11.28 -7.37
CA ILE A 166 -7.82 -11.46 -7.63
C ILE A 166 -7.09 -10.13 -7.90
N SER A 167 -7.66 -9.00 -7.53
CA SER A 167 -7.03 -7.70 -7.75
C SER A 167 -5.75 -7.54 -6.92
N GLN A 168 -4.78 -6.78 -7.42
CA GLN A 168 -3.57 -6.47 -6.64
C GLN A 168 -3.66 -5.11 -5.94
N TYR A 169 -2.97 -4.99 -4.81
CA TYR A 169 -2.64 -3.71 -4.18
C TYR A 169 -1.48 -3.05 -4.97
N PRO A 170 -1.63 -1.79 -5.43
CA PRO A 170 -0.67 -1.18 -6.36
C PRO A 170 0.41 -0.33 -5.67
N GLY A 171 0.34 -0.13 -4.35
CA GLY A 171 1.16 0.86 -3.63
C GLY A 171 2.58 0.40 -3.36
N ASP A 172 3.58 1.14 -3.85
CA ASP A 172 5.00 0.88 -3.59
C ASP A 172 5.35 1.15 -2.10
N LEU A 173 4.93 2.29 -1.54
CA LEU A 173 5.18 2.64 -0.14
C LEU A 173 4.62 1.59 0.83
N GLY A 174 3.42 1.05 0.55
CA GLY A 174 2.81 0.02 1.41
C GLY A 174 3.67 -1.23 1.54
N VAL A 175 4.46 -1.57 0.51
CA VAL A 175 5.39 -2.71 0.54
C VAL A 175 6.58 -2.43 1.48
N ALA A 176 7.09 -1.21 1.46
CA ALA A 176 8.15 -0.81 2.39
C ALA A 176 7.64 -0.72 3.84
N LEU A 177 6.44 -0.17 4.04
CA LEU A 177 5.83 -0.05 5.37
C LEU A 177 5.54 -1.40 6.01
N ILE A 178 5.03 -2.38 5.23
CA ILE A 178 4.75 -3.72 5.77
C ILE A 178 6.05 -4.45 6.16
N ALA A 179 7.11 -4.29 5.38
CA ALA A 179 8.43 -4.86 5.70
C ALA A 179 8.98 -4.26 7.00
N LEU A 180 8.90 -2.93 7.16
CA LEU A 180 9.43 -2.26 8.34
C LEU A 180 8.55 -2.39 9.60
N GLY A 181 7.37 -3.03 9.51
CA GLY A 181 6.47 -3.17 10.65
C GLY A 181 5.88 -1.84 11.11
N ALA A 182 5.52 -0.98 10.16
CA ALA A 182 4.94 0.33 10.45
C ALA A 182 3.60 0.23 11.19
N GLU A 183 3.24 1.30 11.89
CA GLU A 183 1.95 1.51 12.54
C GLU A 183 1.24 2.74 11.98
N LEU A 184 -0.05 2.82 12.18
CA LEU A 184 -0.88 3.97 11.81
C LEU A 184 -1.49 4.59 13.06
N GLU A 185 -1.42 5.92 13.15
CA GLU A 185 -2.21 6.72 14.08
C GLU A 185 -3.53 7.09 13.38
N LEU A 186 -4.62 6.83 14.05
CA LEU A 186 -5.97 7.06 13.54
C LEU A 186 -6.72 7.98 14.50
N SER A 187 -7.53 8.90 13.96
CA SER A 187 -8.45 9.72 14.72
C SER A 187 -9.84 9.69 14.08
N GLY A 188 -10.86 9.61 14.89
CA GLY A 188 -12.24 9.49 14.42
C GLY A 188 -13.29 9.81 15.49
N PRO A 189 -14.58 9.58 15.22
CA PRO A 189 -15.67 9.91 16.14
C PRO A 189 -15.58 9.19 17.50
N MET A 190 -14.87 8.07 17.58
CA MET A 190 -14.67 7.27 18.80
C MET A 190 -13.34 7.59 19.52
N GLY A 191 -12.63 8.66 19.11
CA GLY A 191 -11.34 9.04 19.64
C GLY A 191 -10.17 8.57 18.77
N GLU A 192 -8.99 8.53 19.39
CA GLU A 192 -7.75 8.13 18.75
C GLU A 192 -7.43 6.67 19.03
N ARG A 193 -6.80 6.01 18.07
CA ARG A 193 -6.25 4.66 18.22
C ARG A 193 -5.05 4.43 17.31
N ARG A 194 -4.27 3.42 17.64
CA ARG A 194 -3.18 2.92 16.78
C ARG A 194 -3.49 1.51 16.29
N ILE A 195 -3.05 1.21 15.09
CA ILE A 195 -3.11 -0.14 14.51
C ILE A 195 -1.78 -0.44 13.82
N ALA A 196 -1.40 -1.72 13.76
CA ALA A 196 -0.34 -2.13 12.87
C ALA A 196 -0.73 -1.84 11.40
N PHE A 197 0.21 -1.42 10.56
CA PHE A 197 -0.07 -1.23 9.13
C PHE A 197 -0.57 -2.53 8.47
N ALA A 198 -0.11 -3.68 8.96
CA ALA A 198 -0.56 -5.00 8.53
C ALA A 198 -2.08 -5.21 8.69
N ASP A 199 -2.69 -4.53 9.67
CA ASP A 199 -4.11 -4.66 10.00
C ASP A 199 -5.00 -3.65 9.26
N LEU A 200 -4.40 -2.73 8.48
CA LEU A 200 -5.17 -1.74 7.72
C LEU A 200 -5.98 -2.41 6.61
N HIS A 201 -5.31 -3.21 5.77
CA HIS A 201 -5.92 -3.81 4.59
C HIS A 201 -6.52 -5.19 4.89
N ARG A 202 -7.79 -5.35 4.58
CA ARG A 202 -8.48 -6.63 4.75
C ARG A 202 -8.11 -7.62 3.66
N PRO A 203 -8.12 -8.94 3.94
CA PRO A 203 -8.10 -9.95 2.89
C PRO A 203 -9.41 -9.87 2.06
N ALA A 204 -9.42 -10.45 0.86
CA ALA A 204 -10.62 -10.54 0.04
C ALA A 204 -11.77 -11.23 0.80
N GLY A 205 -11.53 -12.44 1.32
CA GLY A 205 -12.38 -13.14 2.28
C GLY A 205 -13.87 -13.16 1.92
N GLY A 206 -14.22 -13.23 0.64
CA GLY A 206 -15.59 -13.16 0.14
C GLY A 206 -16.22 -11.75 0.20
N ARG A 207 -15.53 -10.75 0.76
CA ARG A 207 -16.05 -9.38 0.94
C ARG A 207 -15.08 -8.31 0.40
N PRO A 208 -14.66 -8.39 -0.86
CA PRO A 208 -13.62 -7.52 -1.42
C PRO A 208 -14.02 -6.04 -1.53
N HIS A 209 -15.30 -5.70 -1.36
CA HIS A 209 -15.81 -4.33 -1.29
C HIS A 209 -15.42 -3.61 0.01
N VAL A 210 -15.11 -4.35 1.09
CA VAL A 210 -14.63 -3.78 2.37
C VAL A 210 -13.10 -3.91 2.39
N GLU A 211 -12.39 -2.88 1.93
CA GLU A 211 -10.95 -2.96 1.69
C GLU A 211 -10.09 -2.67 2.93
N THR A 212 -10.60 -1.92 3.90
CA THR A 212 -9.84 -1.53 5.09
C THR A 212 -10.60 -1.78 6.39
N THR A 213 -9.87 -1.67 7.50
CA THR A 213 -10.42 -1.77 8.88
C THR A 213 -10.77 -0.39 9.45
N LEU A 214 -10.64 0.68 8.66
CA LEU A 214 -11.07 2.00 9.07
C LEU A 214 -12.57 2.01 9.34
N LYS A 215 -12.95 2.67 10.43
CA LYS A 215 -14.35 2.90 10.79
C LYS A 215 -14.86 4.17 10.08
N PRO A 216 -16.19 4.32 9.92
CA PRO A 216 -16.76 5.56 9.38
C PRO A 216 -16.27 6.79 10.13
N GLY A 217 -15.81 7.80 9.39
CA GLY A 217 -15.26 9.04 9.94
C GLY A 217 -13.83 8.96 10.46
N GLU A 218 -13.17 7.79 10.45
CA GLU A 218 -11.77 7.70 10.83
C GLU A 218 -10.85 8.24 9.73
N LEU A 219 -9.85 9.01 10.16
CA LEU A 219 -8.75 9.50 9.34
C LEU A 219 -7.43 8.90 9.83
N ILE A 220 -6.54 8.60 8.89
CA ILE A 220 -5.14 8.38 9.21
C ILE A 220 -4.51 9.75 9.50
N THR A 221 -3.92 9.92 10.68
CA THR A 221 -3.26 11.15 11.10
C THR A 221 -1.75 11.09 10.98
N ALA A 222 -1.14 9.90 11.15
CA ALA A 222 0.27 9.67 10.90
C ALA A 222 0.56 8.20 10.55
N VAL A 223 1.74 7.99 9.96
CA VAL A 223 2.40 6.69 9.81
C VAL A 223 3.65 6.72 10.68
N THR A 224 3.85 5.71 11.52
CA THR A 224 5.04 5.57 12.35
C THR A 224 5.82 4.32 11.95
N VAL A 225 7.14 4.44 11.88
CA VAL A 225 8.05 3.32 11.58
C VAL A 225 8.95 3.14 12.79
N PRO A 226 8.93 1.97 13.43
CA PRO A 226 9.76 1.72 14.61
C PRO A 226 11.23 1.78 14.27
N PRO A 227 12.11 2.17 15.22
CA PRO A 227 13.53 2.09 15.04
C PRO A 227 13.97 0.63 14.96
N GLY A 228 15.09 0.37 14.25
CA GLY A 228 15.65 -0.96 14.18
C GLY A 228 17.01 -0.96 13.47
N PRO A 229 17.87 -1.97 13.76
CA PRO A 229 19.20 -2.05 13.16
C PRO A 229 19.16 -2.24 11.63
N TRP A 230 18.05 -2.73 11.11
CA TRP A 230 17.80 -3.00 9.69
C TRP A 230 17.38 -1.76 8.87
N THR A 231 17.02 -0.61 9.48
CA THR A 231 16.38 0.49 8.74
C THR A 231 17.34 1.10 7.71
N ARG A 232 18.61 1.28 8.03
CA ARG A 232 19.62 1.85 7.12
C ARG A 232 20.06 0.86 6.04
N ARG A 233 20.17 -0.43 6.37
CA ARG A 233 20.48 -1.48 5.41
C ARG A 233 19.20 -2.04 4.81
N SER A 234 18.57 -1.22 3.97
CA SER A 234 17.28 -1.55 3.38
C SER A 234 17.20 -1.08 1.93
N LEU A 235 16.46 -1.85 1.11
CA LEU A 235 16.38 -1.66 -0.33
C LEU A 235 14.96 -1.93 -0.85
N TYR A 236 14.54 -1.16 -1.84
CA TYR A 236 13.32 -1.39 -2.60
C TYR A 236 13.62 -1.66 -4.08
N VAL A 237 13.30 -2.85 -4.53
CA VAL A 237 13.44 -3.26 -5.95
C VAL A 237 12.07 -3.33 -6.59
N LYS A 238 11.92 -2.71 -7.76
CA LYS A 238 10.68 -2.69 -8.55
C LYS A 238 10.92 -3.15 -9.98
N VAL A 239 10.17 -4.16 -10.39
CA VAL A 239 10.10 -4.64 -11.79
C VAL A 239 8.83 -4.13 -12.43
N ARG A 240 8.94 -3.51 -13.60
CA ARG A 240 7.86 -2.89 -14.37
C ARG A 240 8.13 -2.94 -15.85
N ASP A 241 7.09 -2.79 -16.69
CA ASP A 241 7.20 -2.90 -18.15
C ASP A 241 7.90 -1.70 -18.82
N ARG A 242 8.03 -0.56 -18.12
CA ARG A 242 8.73 0.64 -18.62
C ARG A 242 9.50 1.36 -17.50
N THR A 243 10.40 2.26 -17.87
CA THR A 243 11.36 2.86 -16.94
C THR A 243 10.75 3.81 -15.91
N SER A 244 9.58 4.40 -16.20
CA SER A 244 8.91 5.36 -15.30
C SER A 244 7.40 5.30 -15.44
N TYR A 245 6.68 5.83 -14.43
CA TYR A 245 5.23 6.02 -14.44
C TYR A 245 4.48 4.71 -14.75
N GLU A 246 4.84 3.65 -14.05
CA GLU A 246 4.22 2.33 -14.17
C GLU A 246 4.12 1.66 -12.78
N PHE A 247 3.07 0.90 -12.58
CA PHE A 247 2.92 0.06 -11.38
C PHE A 247 3.82 -1.16 -11.43
N ALA A 248 4.17 -1.68 -10.27
CA ALA A 248 4.99 -2.88 -10.20
C ALA A 248 4.26 -4.09 -10.77
N ILE A 249 4.95 -4.87 -11.61
CA ILE A 249 4.58 -6.25 -11.90
C ILE A 249 4.99 -7.13 -10.73
N ALA A 250 6.20 -6.90 -10.21
CA ALA A 250 6.72 -7.48 -8.98
C ALA A 250 7.58 -6.44 -8.28
N SER A 251 7.54 -6.38 -6.95
CA SER A 251 8.47 -5.59 -6.16
C SER A 251 8.81 -6.30 -4.86
N ALA A 252 9.99 -6.01 -4.33
CA ALA A 252 10.46 -6.51 -3.06
C ALA A 252 11.06 -5.36 -2.24
N ALA A 253 10.64 -5.27 -0.99
CA ALA A 253 11.19 -4.41 0.03
C ALA A 253 11.94 -5.29 1.02
N VAL A 254 13.24 -5.11 1.16
CA VAL A 254 14.08 -5.90 2.07
C VAL A 254 14.83 -4.98 3.01
N ALA A 255 14.97 -5.41 4.27
CA ALA A 255 15.77 -4.71 5.27
C ALA A 255 16.48 -5.75 6.13
N LEU A 256 17.81 -5.60 6.31
CA LEU A 256 18.66 -6.63 6.87
C LEU A 256 19.44 -6.10 8.09
N ASP A 257 19.42 -6.86 9.16
CA ASP A 257 20.39 -6.77 10.26
C ASP A 257 21.42 -7.89 10.08
N MET A 258 22.70 -7.50 9.93
CA MET A 258 23.76 -8.41 9.58
C MET A 258 24.86 -8.45 10.63
N ASP A 259 25.52 -9.61 10.77
CA ASP A 259 26.78 -9.81 11.47
C ASP A 259 27.80 -10.39 10.48
N GLY A 260 28.63 -9.50 9.91
CA GLY A 260 29.40 -9.86 8.73
C GLY A 260 28.46 -10.30 7.60
N ASP A 261 28.66 -11.54 7.13
CA ASP A 261 27.84 -12.14 6.08
C ASP A 261 26.62 -12.94 6.62
N VAL A 262 26.45 -12.99 7.96
CA VAL A 262 25.36 -13.72 8.60
C VAL A 262 24.16 -12.80 8.83
N VAL A 263 22.98 -13.22 8.41
CA VAL A 263 21.71 -12.51 8.65
C VAL A 263 21.28 -12.72 10.10
N ARG A 264 21.31 -11.67 10.93
CA ARG A 264 20.70 -11.70 12.27
C ARG A 264 19.20 -11.63 12.20
N ALA A 265 18.68 -10.70 11.39
CA ALA A 265 17.26 -10.56 11.14
C ALA A 265 17.02 -10.00 9.73
N ALA A 266 15.95 -10.45 9.12
CA ALA A 266 15.47 -9.94 7.84
C ALA A 266 14.04 -9.40 7.96
N ARG A 267 13.70 -8.45 7.10
CA ARG A 267 12.36 -7.94 6.90
C ARG A 267 12.05 -7.99 5.42
N ILE A 268 10.96 -8.65 5.03
CA ILE A 268 10.63 -8.91 3.63
C ILE A 268 9.18 -8.54 3.34
N GLY A 269 9.01 -7.52 2.46
CA GLY A 269 7.72 -7.16 1.89
C GLY A 269 7.69 -7.45 0.39
N LEU A 270 6.56 -7.97 -0.11
CA LEU A 270 6.32 -8.21 -1.53
C LEU A 270 5.16 -7.36 -2.02
N GLY A 271 5.28 -6.80 -3.23
CA GLY A 271 4.28 -5.98 -3.87
C GLY A 271 4.13 -6.26 -5.36
N GLY A 272 3.10 -5.63 -5.94
CA GLY A 272 2.75 -5.86 -7.33
C GLY A 272 2.09 -7.21 -7.60
N MET A 273 2.12 -8.17 -6.67
CA MET A 273 1.66 -9.54 -6.87
C MET A 273 0.74 -10.07 -5.76
N ALA A 274 0.40 -9.24 -4.79
CA ALA A 274 -0.46 -9.61 -3.68
C ALA A 274 -1.74 -8.74 -3.62
N TYR A 275 -2.81 -9.31 -3.08
CA TYR A 275 -4.08 -8.62 -2.90
C TYR A 275 -3.98 -7.41 -1.96
N ARG A 276 -3.09 -7.49 -0.97
CA ARG A 276 -2.73 -6.44 -0.02
C ARG A 276 -1.21 -6.39 0.17
N PRO A 277 -0.62 -5.37 0.82
CA PRO A 277 0.79 -5.41 1.17
C PRO A 277 1.12 -6.73 1.85
N TRP A 278 2.15 -7.43 1.36
CA TRP A 278 2.44 -8.81 1.77
C TRP A 278 3.78 -8.88 2.48
N ARG A 279 3.79 -9.39 3.71
CA ARG A 279 5.01 -9.69 4.47
C ARG A 279 5.19 -11.21 4.52
N SER A 280 6.39 -11.69 4.32
CA SER A 280 6.71 -13.11 4.44
C SER A 280 7.58 -13.37 5.66
N ALA A 281 6.93 -13.57 6.82
CA ALA A 281 7.63 -13.89 8.07
C ALA A 281 8.35 -15.25 8.00
N GLU A 282 7.83 -16.20 7.23
CA GLU A 282 8.43 -17.51 7.02
C GLU A 282 9.75 -17.40 6.24
N ALA A 283 9.80 -16.54 5.22
CA ALA A 283 11.02 -16.27 4.47
C ALA A 283 12.07 -15.50 5.32
N GLU A 284 11.60 -14.56 6.17
CA GLU A 284 12.45 -13.86 7.15
C GLU A 284 13.10 -14.87 8.11
N ALA A 285 12.29 -15.78 8.66
CA ALA A 285 12.76 -16.83 9.58
C ALA A 285 13.74 -17.80 8.88
N ALA A 286 13.52 -18.10 7.62
CA ALA A 286 14.39 -18.99 6.84
C ALA A 286 15.80 -18.41 6.59
N LEU A 287 15.95 -17.08 6.63
CA LEU A 287 17.24 -16.40 6.51
C LEU A 287 17.98 -16.22 7.85
N ALA A 288 17.25 -16.20 8.97
CA ALA A 288 17.81 -15.91 10.28
C ALA A 288 18.95 -16.91 10.64
N SER A 289 20.07 -16.36 11.12
CA SER A 289 21.29 -17.09 11.50
C SER A 289 21.98 -17.86 10.35
N LYS A 290 21.70 -17.49 9.09
CA LYS A 290 22.35 -18.08 7.90
C LYS A 290 23.23 -17.06 7.20
N LEU A 291 24.23 -17.57 6.49
CA LEU A 291 25.00 -16.77 5.53
C LEU A 291 24.07 -16.28 4.42
N LEU A 292 24.16 -15.01 4.06
CA LEU A 292 23.48 -14.44 2.91
C LEU A 292 24.21 -14.84 1.63
N THR A 293 23.72 -15.89 1.00
CA THR A 293 24.22 -16.42 -0.27
C THR A 293 23.08 -16.46 -1.28
N GLU A 294 23.42 -16.61 -2.55
CA GLU A 294 22.39 -16.79 -3.57
C GLU A 294 21.47 -17.99 -3.27
N GLN A 295 22.04 -19.09 -2.73
CA GLN A 295 21.28 -20.27 -2.34
C GLN A 295 20.29 -19.97 -1.20
N SER A 296 20.72 -19.29 -0.13
CA SER A 296 19.84 -18.93 0.99
C SER A 296 18.76 -17.92 0.55
N ALA A 297 19.10 -16.98 -0.34
CA ALA A 297 18.17 -16.04 -0.93
C ALA A 297 17.12 -16.74 -1.83
N GLN A 298 17.53 -17.73 -2.64
CA GLN A 298 16.63 -18.54 -3.47
C GLN A 298 15.65 -19.36 -2.61
N GLU A 299 16.13 -19.95 -1.53
CA GLU A 299 15.28 -20.70 -0.59
C GLU A 299 14.26 -19.77 0.10
N ALA A 300 14.69 -18.61 0.59
CA ALA A 300 13.77 -17.62 1.16
C ALA A 300 12.73 -17.16 0.14
N ALA A 301 13.15 -16.92 -1.11
CA ALA A 301 12.22 -16.51 -2.17
C ALA A 301 11.24 -17.61 -2.55
N ARG A 302 11.65 -18.88 -2.53
CA ARG A 302 10.77 -20.03 -2.72
C ARG A 302 9.69 -20.08 -1.64
N ILE A 303 10.07 -19.88 -0.36
CA ILE A 303 9.16 -19.85 0.79
C ILE A 303 8.20 -18.66 0.68
N ALA A 304 8.71 -17.48 0.34
CA ALA A 304 7.90 -16.24 0.26
C ALA A 304 6.77 -16.33 -0.77
N LEU A 305 6.93 -17.14 -1.81
CA LEU A 305 5.94 -17.35 -2.87
C LEU A 305 5.17 -18.69 -2.72
N GLN A 306 5.36 -19.40 -1.62
CA GLN A 306 4.58 -20.60 -1.34
C GLN A 306 3.11 -20.25 -1.21
N GLY A 307 2.23 -21.04 -1.83
CA GLY A 307 0.78 -20.80 -1.86
C GLY A 307 0.33 -19.75 -2.88
N ALA A 308 1.21 -19.33 -3.82
CA ALA A 308 0.78 -18.49 -4.93
C ALA A 308 -0.21 -19.25 -5.83
N VAL A 309 -1.32 -18.59 -6.16
CA VAL A 309 -2.39 -19.12 -7.03
C VAL A 309 -2.45 -18.27 -8.29
N THR A 310 -2.35 -18.93 -9.44
CA THR A 310 -2.37 -18.29 -10.76
C THR A 310 -3.68 -18.55 -11.51
N HIS A 311 -3.95 -17.72 -12.54
CA HIS A 311 -5.20 -17.75 -13.30
C HIS A 311 -4.95 -17.64 -14.82
N GLY A 312 -3.86 -18.24 -15.30
CA GLY A 312 -3.49 -18.29 -16.71
C GLY A 312 -2.55 -17.16 -17.14
N HIS A 313 -3.04 -15.98 -17.47
CA HIS A 313 -2.17 -14.91 -17.98
C HIS A 313 -1.16 -14.37 -16.93
N ASN A 314 -1.33 -14.68 -15.66
CA ASN A 314 -0.42 -14.31 -14.58
C ASN A 314 0.49 -15.44 -14.08
N ASP A 315 0.60 -16.56 -14.82
CA ASP A 315 1.39 -17.76 -14.42
C ASP A 315 2.89 -17.49 -14.29
N TYR A 316 3.42 -16.48 -14.98
CA TYR A 316 4.81 -16.06 -14.90
C TYR A 316 5.17 -15.32 -13.59
N ARG A 317 4.18 -14.80 -12.85
CA ARG A 317 4.41 -13.90 -11.72
C ARG A 317 5.10 -14.53 -10.52
N PRO A 318 4.80 -15.78 -10.10
CA PRO A 318 5.52 -16.41 -9.00
C PRO A 318 7.02 -16.51 -9.27
N GLU A 319 7.43 -16.85 -10.48
CA GLU A 319 8.85 -16.92 -10.86
C GLU A 319 9.49 -15.52 -10.91
N LEU A 320 8.80 -14.54 -11.50
CA LEU A 320 9.27 -13.15 -11.50
C LEU A 320 9.44 -12.62 -10.07
N GLY A 321 8.51 -12.93 -9.17
CA GLY A 321 8.58 -12.57 -7.76
C GLY A 321 9.77 -13.18 -7.04
N ARG A 322 10.04 -14.47 -7.26
CA ARG A 322 11.24 -15.14 -6.73
C ARG A 322 12.51 -14.43 -7.15
N ARG A 323 12.69 -14.20 -8.45
CA ARG A 323 13.86 -13.48 -8.99
C ARG A 323 13.99 -12.06 -8.45
N THR A 324 12.86 -11.35 -8.29
CA THR A 324 12.85 -10.00 -7.74
C THR A 324 13.31 -9.98 -6.29
N LEU A 325 12.85 -10.94 -5.46
CA LEU A 325 13.27 -11.04 -4.06
C LEU A 325 14.73 -11.45 -3.93
N VAL A 326 15.20 -12.44 -4.71
CA VAL A 326 16.63 -12.83 -4.72
C VAL A 326 17.50 -11.63 -5.08
N ARG A 327 17.16 -10.90 -6.15
CA ARG A 327 17.88 -9.68 -6.53
C ARG A 327 17.90 -8.63 -5.42
N ALA A 328 16.77 -8.43 -4.72
CA ALA A 328 16.70 -7.47 -3.63
C ALA A 328 17.57 -7.88 -2.45
N LEU A 329 17.56 -9.16 -2.05
CA LEU A 329 18.37 -9.68 -0.94
C LEU A 329 19.88 -9.61 -1.25
N MET A 330 20.29 -9.95 -2.47
CA MET A 330 21.69 -9.93 -2.88
C MET A 330 22.25 -8.53 -3.11
N ALA A 331 21.39 -7.51 -3.23
CA ALA A 331 21.79 -6.12 -3.45
C ALA A 331 21.65 -5.23 -2.19
N ALA A 332 21.12 -5.76 -1.09
CA ALA A 332 20.91 -5.05 0.18
C ALA A 332 22.13 -5.16 1.18
#